data_77cd87e08aaa180085558cae9335e983
#
_entry.id   77cd87e08aaa180085558cae9335e983
#
_cell.length_a   1.000
_cell.length_b   1.000
_cell.length_c   1.000
_cell.angle_alpha   90.00
_cell.angle_beta   90.00
_cell.angle_gamma   90.00
#
_symmetry.space_group_name_H-M   'P 1'
#
loop_
_entity.id
_entity.type
_entity.pdbx_description
1 polymer ?
#
loop_
_entity_poly.entity_id
_entity_poly.type
_entity_poly.pdbx_seq_one_letter_code
_entity_poly.pdbx_strand_id
1 'polypeptide(L)'
;FQALVFLFSGSQLLTDVLLREPSYVDWLSRPETLGESKSKDMLMRDFYEMEGKELQSKNIFSTLRKFKKREYVRIGLRDLSGKVEFKETVKDISNLADVCLQAAYEHADRELRKKYGTPFYQDADDNWKESEFAILGMGKLGGRELNYSSDIDLIYIYTSSQGETRPTDESESSIHSIS
;
A
#
# COMPACT_ATOMS: atom_id res chain seq x y z
N PHE A 1 24.12 -8.65 14.02
CA PHE A 1 24.98 -9.47 13.13
C PHE A 1 24.31 -10.80 12.75
N GLN A 2 23.81 -11.59 13.70
CA GLN A 2 23.14 -12.88 13.44
C GLN A 2 21.96 -12.76 12.46
N ALA A 3 21.15 -11.72 12.58
CA ALA A 3 20.01 -11.48 11.70
C ALA A 3 20.41 -11.34 10.22
N LEU A 4 21.51 -10.65 9.94
CA LEU A 4 22.04 -10.53 8.57
C LEU A 4 22.56 -11.87 8.03
N VAL A 5 23.16 -12.69 8.88
CA VAL A 5 23.60 -14.05 8.48
C VAL A 5 22.40 -14.90 8.07
N PHE A 6 21.31 -14.88 8.84
CA PHE A 6 20.07 -15.58 8.48
C PHE A 6 19.48 -15.08 7.15
N LEU A 7 19.50 -13.78 6.92
CA LEU A 7 18.98 -13.19 5.69
C LEU A 7 19.82 -13.62 4.48
N PHE A 8 21.14 -13.47 4.55
CA PHE A 8 22.05 -13.81 3.45
C PHE A 8 22.09 -15.31 3.13
N SER A 9 21.85 -16.18 4.12
CA SER A 9 21.80 -17.62 3.91
C SER A 9 20.40 -18.14 3.56
N GLY A 10 19.35 -17.42 3.93
CA GLY A 10 17.96 -17.88 3.84
C GLY A 10 17.18 -17.37 2.64
N SER A 11 17.55 -16.21 2.07
CA SER A 11 16.76 -15.62 0.98
C SER A 11 17.59 -14.77 0.02
N GLN A 12 17.76 -15.26 -1.21
CA GLN A 12 18.41 -14.49 -2.28
C GLN A 12 17.65 -13.19 -2.58
N LEU A 13 16.31 -13.23 -2.63
CA LEU A 13 15.48 -12.06 -2.89
C LEU A 13 15.76 -10.92 -1.89
N LEU A 14 15.74 -11.24 -0.60
CA LEU A 14 15.97 -10.24 0.46
C LEU A 14 17.40 -9.76 0.49
N THR A 15 18.35 -10.66 0.18
CA THR A 15 19.77 -10.32 0.01
C THR A 15 19.97 -9.30 -1.08
N ASP A 16 19.38 -9.52 -2.26
CA ASP A 16 19.49 -8.60 -3.41
C ASP A 16 18.90 -7.22 -3.10
N VAL A 17 17.80 -7.17 -2.35
CA VAL A 17 17.22 -5.88 -1.90
C VAL A 17 18.19 -5.14 -0.98
N LEU A 18 18.80 -5.85 -0.03
CA LEU A 18 19.69 -5.23 0.95
C LEU A 18 21.03 -4.76 0.32
N LEU A 19 21.54 -5.51 -0.65
CA LEU A 19 22.73 -5.12 -1.40
C LEU A 19 22.50 -3.87 -2.28
N ARG A 20 21.29 -3.68 -2.79
CA ARG A 20 20.91 -2.48 -3.57
C ARG A 20 20.60 -1.27 -2.71
N GLU A 21 20.16 -1.49 -1.46
CA GLU A 21 19.77 -0.43 -0.52
C GLU A 21 20.44 -0.65 0.85
N PRO A 22 21.76 -0.45 0.95
CA PRO A 22 22.50 -0.71 2.19
C PRO A 22 22.02 0.10 3.40
N SER A 23 21.38 1.25 3.16
CA SER A 23 20.77 2.09 4.21
C SER A 23 19.70 1.36 5.05
N TYR A 24 19.13 0.28 4.52
CA TYR A 24 18.19 -0.55 5.29
C TYR A 24 18.85 -1.29 6.45
N VAL A 25 20.17 -1.51 6.41
CA VAL A 25 20.92 -2.16 7.52
C VAL A 25 20.82 -1.30 8.79
N ASP A 26 21.05 0.01 8.66
CA ASP A 26 20.97 0.92 9.80
C ASP A 26 19.57 0.99 10.38
N TRP A 27 18.55 0.99 9.52
CA TRP A 27 17.14 0.97 9.94
C TRP A 27 16.76 -0.36 10.61
N LEU A 28 17.19 -1.51 10.07
CA LEU A 28 16.95 -2.84 10.64
C LEU A 28 17.69 -3.08 11.96
N SER A 29 18.78 -2.37 12.21
CA SER A 29 19.54 -2.50 13.45
C SER A 29 18.89 -1.81 14.66
N ARG A 30 17.86 -1.01 14.42
CA ARG A 30 17.09 -0.37 15.49
C ARG A 30 16.22 -1.41 16.20
N PRO A 31 16.23 -1.48 17.55
CA PRO A 31 15.47 -2.48 18.31
C PRO A 31 13.97 -2.51 17.96
N GLU A 32 13.37 -1.34 17.77
CA GLU A 32 11.95 -1.17 17.47
C GLU A 32 11.55 -1.72 16.08
N THR A 33 12.50 -1.79 15.14
CA THR A 33 12.19 -2.21 13.76
C THR A 33 11.83 -3.69 13.67
N LEU A 34 12.51 -4.54 14.43
CA LEU A 34 12.32 -5.99 14.41
C LEU A 34 11.52 -6.53 15.59
N GLY A 35 11.15 -5.67 16.54
CA GLY A 35 10.53 -6.08 17.80
C GLY A 35 9.17 -6.74 17.59
N GLU A 36 8.25 -6.07 16.94
CA GLU A 36 6.85 -6.46 16.83
C GLU A 36 6.31 -6.39 15.40
N SER A 37 5.17 -7.07 15.20
CA SER A 37 4.33 -6.93 14.01
C SER A 37 3.76 -5.52 13.92
N LYS A 38 3.69 -4.97 12.70
CA LYS A 38 3.10 -3.65 12.50
C LYS A 38 1.63 -3.76 12.12
N SER A 39 0.78 -2.97 12.79
CA SER A 39 -0.59 -2.77 12.34
C SER A 39 -0.64 -2.00 11.01
N LYS A 40 -1.80 -2.02 10.35
CA LYS A 40 -2.02 -1.21 9.13
C LYS A 40 -1.78 0.29 9.41
N ASP A 41 -2.24 0.81 10.54
CA ASP A 41 -2.06 2.22 10.91
C ASP A 41 -0.59 2.59 11.12
N MET A 42 0.20 1.68 11.70
CA MET A 42 1.65 1.87 11.83
C MET A 42 2.34 1.88 10.47
N LEU A 43 2.00 0.93 9.60
CA LEU A 43 2.54 0.86 8.23
C LEU A 43 2.13 2.08 7.41
N MET A 44 0.90 2.57 7.54
CA MET A 44 0.42 3.75 6.84
C MET A 44 1.18 5.02 7.29
N ARG A 45 1.39 5.19 8.59
CA ARG A 45 2.22 6.29 9.12
C ARG A 45 3.65 6.23 8.60
N ASP A 46 4.26 5.04 8.62
CA ASP A 46 5.61 4.84 8.11
C ASP A 46 5.72 5.14 6.61
N PHE A 47 4.66 4.83 5.85
CA PHE A 47 4.59 5.14 4.42
C PHE A 47 4.55 6.66 4.20
N TYR A 48 3.65 7.38 4.85
CA TYR A 48 3.54 8.84 4.70
C TYR A 48 4.76 9.58 5.23
N GLU A 49 5.39 9.09 6.30
CA GLU A 49 6.66 9.65 6.77
C GLU A 49 7.78 9.48 5.73
N MET A 50 7.80 8.36 5.03
CA MET A 50 8.74 8.10 3.95
C MET A 50 8.42 8.96 2.72
N GLU A 51 7.15 9.08 2.33
CA GLU A 51 6.68 9.93 1.24
C GLU A 51 7.04 11.39 1.50
N GLY A 52 6.79 11.89 2.71
CA GLY A 52 7.11 13.26 3.11
C GLY A 52 8.61 13.60 3.06
N LYS A 53 9.48 12.63 3.31
CA LYS A 53 10.94 12.78 3.17
C LYS A 53 11.40 12.76 1.71
N GLU A 54 10.66 12.09 0.84
CA GLU A 54 10.93 12.01 -0.61
C GLU A 54 10.21 13.10 -1.41
N LEU A 55 9.89 14.26 -0.81
CA LEU A 55 9.19 15.40 -1.43
C LEU A 55 9.75 15.85 -2.80
N GLN A 56 10.95 15.44 -3.18
CA GLN A 56 11.52 15.63 -4.51
C GLN A 56 11.13 14.52 -5.52
N SER A 57 10.59 13.39 -5.06
CA SER A 57 10.15 12.32 -5.92
C SER A 57 8.66 12.52 -6.26
N LYS A 58 8.38 13.15 -7.39
CA LYS A 58 7.02 13.32 -7.95
C LYS A 58 6.33 12.00 -8.31
N ASN A 59 6.87 10.84 -7.91
CA ASN A 59 6.39 9.53 -8.35
C ASN A 59 6.11 8.61 -7.16
N ILE A 60 4.86 8.63 -6.70
CA ILE A 60 4.38 7.74 -5.62
C ILE A 60 4.68 6.26 -5.89
N PHE A 61 4.65 5.82 -7.14
CA PHE A 61 4.94 4.41 -7.48
C PHE A 61 6.38 4.03 -7.15
N SER A 62 7.31 4.98 -7.20
CA SER A 62 8.69 4.76 -6.74
C SER A 62 8.73 4.58 -5.23
N THR A 63 8.07 5.47 -4.50
CA THR A 63 7.99 5.42 -3.03
C THR A 63 7.30 4.15 -2.55
N LEU A 64 6.19 3.75 -3.18
CA LEU A 64 5.50 2.48 -2.89
C LEU A 64 6.40 1.26 -3.09
N ARG A 65 7.16 1.21 -4.21
CA ARG A 65 8.10 0.11 -4.45
C ARG A 65 9.22 0.05 -3.42
N LYS A 66 9.78 1.18 -3.02
CA LYS A 66 10.81 1.26 -1.98
C LYS A 66 10.26 0.85 -0.63
N PHE A 67 9.08 1.37 -0.27
CA PHE A 67 8.38 1.02 0.96
C PHE A 67 8.09 -0.48 1.06
N LYS A 68 7.48 -1.06 0.00
CA LYS A 68 7.21 -2.49 -0.07
C LYS A 68 8.49 -3.32 0.12
N LYS A 69 9.58 -2.99 -0.60
CA LYS A 69 10.86 -3.70 -0.49
C LYS A 69 11.44 -3.61 0.90
N ARG A 70 11.41 -2.42 1.52
CA ARG A 70 11.90 -2.20 2.88
C ARG A 70 11.15 -3.05 3.89
N GLU A 71 9.82 -3.04 3.84
CA GLU A 71 8.98 -3.82 4.74
C GLU A 71 9.10 -5.34 4.48
N TYR A 72 9.29 -5.77 3.22
CA TYR A 72 9.57 -7.18 2.91
C TYR A 72 10.87 -7.67 3.57
N VAL A 73 11.93 -6.86 3.57
CA VAL A 73 13.17 -7.21 4.28
C VAL A 73 12.92 -7.31 5.77
N ARG A 74 12.16 -6.38 6.36
CA ARG A 74 11.80 -6.42 7.80
C ARG A 74 11.03 -7.68 8.16
N ILE A 75 9.94 -7.97 7.42
CA ILE A 75 9.09 -9.13 7.65
C ILE A 75 9.90 -10.43 7.46
N GLY A 76 10.65 -10.52 6.36
CA GLY A 76 11.45 -11.70 6.06
C GLY A 76 12.57 -11.94 7.07
N LEU A 77 13.16 -10.90 7.63
CA LEU A 77 14.18 -11.05 8.65
C LEU A 77 13.59 -11.54 9.98
N ARG A 78 12.39 -11.09 10.35
CA ARG A 78 11.63 -11.61 11.51
C ARG A 78 11.29 -13.09 11.32
N ASP A 79 10.79 -13.45 10.15
CA ASP A 79 10.43 -14.82 9.76
C ASP A 79 11.64 -15.75 9.81
N LEU A 80 12.73 -15.41 9.10
CA LEU A 80 13.96 -16.19 9.04
C LEU A 80 14.68 -16.31 10.39
N SER A 81 14.44 -15.37 11.31
CA SER A 81 15.00 -15.44 12.67
C SER A 81 14.29 -16.48 13.55
N GLY A 82 13.20 -17.09 13.08
CA GLY A 82 12.40 -18.06 13.84
C GLY A 82 11.67 -17.49 15.06
N LYS A 83 11.54 -16.17 15.16
CA LYS A 83 10.92 -15.48 16.30
C LYS A 83 9.42 -15.28 16.15
N VAL A 84 8.88 -15.53 14.96
CA VAL A 84 7.47 -15.33 14.63
C VAL A 84 6.87 -16.59 14.03
N GLU A 85 5.59 -16.78 14.25
CA GLU A 85 4.84 -17.87 13.62
C GLU A 85 4.51 -17.53 12.16
N PHE A 86 4.41 -18.54 11.32
CA PHE A 86 4.02 -18.39 9.92
C PHE A 86 2.74 -17.57 9.72
N LYS A 87 1.75 -17.76 10.60
CA LYS A 87 0.49 -17.02 10.59
C LYS A 87 0.69 -15.50 10.79
N GLU A 88 1.66 -15.11 11.59
CA GLU A 88 2.02 -13.70 11.79
C GLU A 88 2.68 -13.12 10.54
N THR A 89 3.59 -13.88 9.92
CA THR A 89 4.26 -13.50 8.67
C THR A 89 3.28 -13.21 7.55
N VAL A 90 2.32 -14.12 7.27
CA VAL A 90 1.33 -13.92 6.20
C VAL A 90 0.36 -12.78 6.49
N LYS A 91 0.03 -12.56 7.77
CA LYS A 91 -0.75 -11.40 8.21
C LYS A 91 0.00 -10.10 7.98
N ASP A 92 1.29 -10.04 8.30
CA ASP A 92 2.15 -8.86 8.08
C ASP A 92 2.25 -8.53 6.58
N ILE A 93 2.43 -9.53 5.72
CA ILE A 93 2.46 -9.37 4.27
C ILE A 93 1.10 -8.85 3.75
N SER A 94 -0.01 -9.38 4.27
CA SER A 94 -1.35 -8.94 3.90
C SER A 94 -1.63 -7.50 4.37
N ASN A 95 -1.19 -7.12 5.57
CA ASN A 95 -1.27 -5.73 6.05
C ASN A 95 -0.49 -4.78 5.15
N LEU A 96 0.71 -5.18 4.74
CA LEU A 96 1.54 -4.38 3.83
C LEU A 96 0.87 -4.20 2.47
N ALA A 97 0.27 -5.25 1.91
CA ALA A 97 -0.46 -5.18 0.65
C ALA A 97 -1.66 -4.22 0.75
N ASP A 98 -2.46 -4.32 1.82
CA ASP A 98 -3.59 -3.42 2.08
C ASP A 98 -3.14 -1.96 2.13
N VAL A 99 -2.04 -1.67 2.84
CA VAL A 99 -1.51 -0.30 2.95
C VAL A 99 -1.00 0.22 1.61
N CYS A 100 -0.31 -0.62 0.82
CA CYS A 100 0.12 -0.22 -0.51
C CYS A 100 -1.05 0.06 -1.46
N LEU A 101 -2.12 -0.73 -1.38
CA LEU A 101 -3.34 -0.52 -2.16
C LEU A 101 -4.06 0.76 -1.72
N GLN A 102 -4.22 0.98 -0.42
CA GLN A 102 -4.86 2.17 0.12
C GLN A 102 -4.11 3.44 -0.29
N ALA A 103 -2.80 3.47 -0.14
CA ALA A 103 -1.98 4.62 -0.52
C ALA A 103 -2.02 4.89 -2.04
N ALA A 104 -2.04 3.84 -2.86
CA ALA A 104 -2.18 3.97 -4.31
C ALA A 104 -3.57 4.52 -4.69
N TYR A 105 -4.63 4.03 -4.04
CA TYR A 105 -6.00 4.51 -4.22
C TYR A 105 -6.14 5.98 -3.84
N GLU A 106 -5.73 6.37 -2.65
CA GLU A 106 -5.83 7.75 -2.16
C GLU A 106 -5.08 8.74 -3.06
N HIS A 107 -3.93 8.32 -3.58
CA HIS A 107 -3.21 9.15 -4.55
C HIS A 107 -3.99 9.28 -5.86
N ALA A 108 -4.47 8.17 -6.43
CA ALA A 108 -5.22 8.18 -7.68
C ALA A 108 -6.52 8.97 -7.55
N ASP A 109 -7.28 8.79 -6.46
CA ASP A 109 -8.50 9.51 -6.18
C ASP A 109 -8.25 11.03 -6.10
N ARG A 110 -7.24 11.45 -5.34
CA ARG A 110 -6.84 12.85 -5.22
C ARG A 110 -6.48 13.48 -6.57
N GLU A 111 -5.66 12.81 -7.38
CA GLU A 111 -5.25 13.31 -8.69
C GLU A 111 -6.42 13.37 -9.68
N LEU A 112 -7.32 12.37 -9.65
CA LEU A 112 -8.49 12.35 -10.51
C LEU A 112 -9.51 13.41 -10.10
N ARG A 113 -9.78 13.57 -8.81
CA ARG A 113 -10.67 14.64 -8.30
C ARG A 113 -10.13 16.03 -8.60
N LYS A 114 -8.83 16.23 -8.49
CA LYS A 114 -8.17 17.49 -8.88
C LYS A 114 -8.37 17.79 -10.36
N LYS A 115 -8.24 16.76 -11.21
CA LYS A 115 -8.32 16.92 -12.67
C LYS A 115 -9.76 17.01 -13.20
N TYR A 116 -10.66 16.20 -12.67
CA TYR A 116 -12.00 16.01 -13.21
C TYR A 116 -13.13 16.47 -12.28
N GLY A 117 -12.84 16.75 -11.02
CA GLY A 117 -13.83 17.05 -9.99
C GLY A 117 -14.31 15.80 -9.24
N THR A 118 -15.18 16.00 -8.30
CA THR A 118 -15.81 14.93 -7.50
C THR A 118 -16.92 14.24 -8.29
N PRO A 119 -16.94 12.89 -8.38
CA PRO A 119 -17.96 12.16 -9.11
C PRO A 119 -19.27 12.08 -8.31
N PHE A 120 -20.40 12.32 -8.97
CA PHE A 120 -21.74 12.20 -8.43
C PHE A 120 -22.63 11.34 -9.33
N TYR A 121 -23.63 10.71 -8.74
CA TYR A 121 -24.67 9.95 -9.44
C TYR A 121 -26.05 10.30 -8.87
N GLN A 122 -27.10 10.02 -9.63
CA GLN A 122 -28.49 10.07 -9.12
C GLN A 122 -28.89 8.69 -8.58
N ASP A 123 -29.42 8.67 -7.35
CA ASP A 123 -30.03 7.48 -6.79
C ASP A 123 -31.45 7.23 -7.38
N ALA A 124 -32.10 6.17 -6.89
CA ALA A 124 -33.45 5.79 -7.37
C ALA A 124 -34.55 6.84 -7.12
N ASP A 125 -34.29 7.78 -6.23
CA ASP A 125 -35.21 8.87 -5.88
C ASP A 125 -34.78 10.22 -6.53
N ASP A 126 -33.93 10.17 -7.56
CA ASP A 126 -33.37 11.33 -8.29
C ASP A 126 -32.53 12.28 -7.42
N ASN A 127 -32.06 11.84 -6.24
CA ASN A 127 -31.16 12.63 -5.42
C ASN A 127 -29.70 12.44 -5.86
N TRP A 128 -28.98 13.54 -5.95
CA TRP A 128 -27.56 13.51 -6.24
C TRP A 128 -26.73 13.08 -5.00
N LYS A 129 -25.90 12.06 -5.19
CA LYS A 129 -24.98 11.54 -4.17
C LYS A 129 -23.57 11.42 -4.74
N GLU A 130 -22.58 11.60 -3.89
CA GLU A 130 -21.21 11.34 -4.27
C GLU A 130 -21.01 9.84 -4.54
N SER A 131 -20.32 9.53 -5.64
CA SER A 131 -19.99 8.14 -6.00
C SER A 131 -18.93 7.59 -5.09
N GLU A 132 -19.15 6.38 -4.62
CA GLU A 132 -18.21 5.64 -3.79
C GLU A 132 -17.46 4.61 -4.64
N PHE A 133 -16.22 4.32 -4.23
CA PHE A 133 -15.37 3.31 -4.84
C PHE A 133 -14.74 2.42 -3.76
N ALA A 134 -14.73 1.12 -4.00
CA ALA A 134 -14.15 0.14 -3.10
C ALA A 134 -13.26 -0.86 -3.85
N ILE A 135 -12.20 -1.30 -3.19
CA ILE A 135 -11.30 -2.34 -3.67
C ILE A 135 -11.46 -3.54 -2.75
N LEU A 136 -11.87 -4.68 -3.31
CA LEU A 136 -11.97 -5.93 -2.59
C LEU A 136 -10.77 -6.82 -2.92
N GLY A 137 -9.98 -7.18 -1.91
CA GLY A 137 -8.95 -8.21 -2.02
C GLY A 137 -9.58 -9.59 -2.07
N MET A 138 -9.22 -10.38 -3.08
CA MET A 138 -9.69 -11.75 -3.26
C MET A 138 -8.63 -12.77 -2.87
N GLY A 139 -8.99 -14.05 -2.90
CA GLY A 139 -8.06 -15.16 -2.70
C GLY A 139 -7.25 -15.03 -1.40
N LYS A 140 -5.95 -15.18 -1.49
CA LYS A 140 -5.04 -15.12 -0.33
C LYS A 140 -5.01 -13.76 0.36
N LEU A 141 -5.18 -12.67 -0.40
CA LEU A 141 -5.26 -11.33 0.19
C LEU A 141 -6.53 -11.19 1.02
N GLY A 142 -7.68 -11.60 0.46
CA GLY A 142 -8.97 -11.59 1.18
C GLY A 142 -8.98 -12.49 2.41
N GLY A 143 -8.33 -13.66 2.34
CA GLY A 143 -8.14 -14.59 3.46
C GLY A 143 -7.05 -14.17 4.46
N ARG A 144 -6.30 -13.10 4.19
CA ARG A 144 -5.15 -12.64 4.99
C ARG A 144 -4.02 -13.66 5.11
N GLU A 145 -3.81 -14.40 4.03
CA GLU A 145 -2.85 -15.50 3.91
C GLU A 145 -1.83 -15.25 2.79
N LEU A 146 -1.59 -13.97 2.47
CA LEU A 146 -0.66 -13.57 1.42
C LEU A 146 0.77 -13.98 1.77
N ASN A 147 1.49 -14.59 0.83
CA ASN A 147 2.90 -14.93 0.97
C ASN A 147 3.81 -14.07 0.06
N TYR A 148 5.13 -14.24 0.17
CA TYR A 148 6.13 -13.41 -0.55
C TYR A 148 6.00 -13.48 -2.08
N SER A 149 5.55 -14.59 -2.63
CA SER A 149 5.44 -14.84 -4.06
C SER A 149 4.00 -14.81 -4.58
N SER A 150 3.02 -14.46 -3.73
CA SER A 150 1.63 -14.38 -4.14
C SER A 150 1.37 -13.16 -5.00
N ASP A 151 0.62 -13.38 -6.08
CA ASP A 151 -0.11 -12.31 -6.77
C ASP A 151 -1.32 -11.89 -5.93
N ILE A 152 -1.87 -10.73 -6.24
CA ILE A 152 -3.09 -10.22 -5.62
C ILE A 152 -4.18 -10.11 -6.67
N ASP A 153 -5.35 -10.69 -6.35
CA ASP A 153 -6.55 -10.57 -7.16
C ASP A 153 -7.47 -9.52 -6.53
N LEU A 154 -7.93 -8.58 -7.35
CA LEU A 154 -8.72 -7.44 -6.89
C LEU A 154 -10.01 -7.34 -7.68
N ILE A 155 -11.10 -7.00 -6.98
CA ILE A 155 -12.36 -6.57 -7.59
C ILE A 155 -12.56 -5.11 -7.26
N TYR A 156 -12.86 -4.32 -8.28
CA TYR A 156 -13.21 -2.92 -8.15
C TYR A 156 -14.72 -2.77 -8.19
N ILE A 157 -15.29 -2.08 -7.19
CA ILE A 157 -16.71 -1.81 -7.08
C ILE A 157 -16.90 -0.30 -7.01
N TYR A 158 -17.86 0.20 -7.75
CA TYR A 158 -18.25 1.61 -7.74
C TYR A 158 -19.78 1.72 -7.79
N THR A 159 -20.30 2.82 -7.28
CA THR A 159 -21.72 2.99 -7.04
C THR A 159 -22.53 3.03 -8.34
N SER A 160 -22.05 3.73 -9.37
CA SER A 160 -22.75 3.90 -10.64
C SER A 160 -21.79 4.09 -11.80
N SER A 161 -22.16 3.53 -12.98
CA SER A 161 -21.47 3.77 -14.24
C SER A 161 -21.98 5.03 -14.96
N GLN A 162 -22.98 5.71 -14.40
CA GLN A 162 -23.58 6.93 -14.96
C GLN A 162 -23.55 8.03 -13.92
N GLY A 163 -23.36 9.27 -14.38
CA GLY A 163 -23.33 10.41 -13.50
C GLY A 163 -22.62 11.61 -14.11
N GLU A 164 -22.13 12.48 -13.25
CA GLU A 164 -21.35 13.66 -13.63
C GLU A 164 -20.23 13.91 -12.63
N THR A 165 -19.22 14.65 -13.03
CA THR A 165 -18.25 15.19 -12.09
C THR A 165 -18.55 16.66 -11.84
N ARG A 166 -18.38 17.10 -10.58
CA ARG A 166 -18.55 18.50 -10.18
C ARG A 166 -17.22 19.07 -9.71
N PRO A 167 -16.91 20.32 -10.10
CA PRO A 167 -15.70 20.97 -9.66
C PRO A 167 -15.58 20.97 -8.14
N THR A 168 -14.39 20.72 -7.65
CA THR A 168 -13.99 21.02 -6.27
C THR A 168 -13.27 22.37 -6.26
N ASP A 169 -13.12 23.03 -5.11
CA ASP A 169 -12.41 24.33 -5.01
C ASP A 169 -10.98 24.28 -5.57
N GLU A 170 -10.41 23.09 -5.72
CA GLU A 170 -9.08 22.87 -6.29
C GLU A 170 -9.11 22.37 -7.75
N SER A 171 -10.30 22.10 -8.33
CA SER A 171 -10.40 21.56 -9.68
C SER A 171 -10.44 22.67 -10.75
N GLU A 172 -9.64 22.51 -11.81
CA GLU A 172 -9.68 23.37 -12.99
C GLU A 172 -10.82 22.96 -13.97
N SER A 173 -11.67 22.01 -13.59
CA SER A 173 -12.53 21.30 -14.53
C SER A 173 -13.95 21.82 -14.61
N SER A 174 -14.47 21.82 -15.82
CA SER A 174 -15.91 21.89 -16.13
C SER A 174 -16.60 20.57 -15.75
N ILE A 175 -17.92 20.61 -15.58
CA ILE A 175 -18.75 19.41 -15.39
C ILE A 175 -18.57 18.46 -16.58
N HIS A 176 -18.23 17.22 -16.32
CA HIS A 176 -18.10 16.15 -17.31
C HIS A 176 -19.13 15.05 -17.05
N SER A 177 -19.86 14.63 -18.08
CA SER A 177 -20.72 13.44 -17.99
C SER A 177 -19.88 12.17 -17.94
N ILE A 178 -20.29 11.24 -17.09
CA ILE A 178 -19.73 9.89 -16.99
C ILE A 178 -20.70 8.93 -17.69
N SER A 179 -20.22 8.20 -18.67
CA SER A 179 -21.00 7.20 -19.42
C SER A 179 -20.21 5.89 -19.61
#